data_ced3952a111810367badd3c4c2f139c7
#
_entry.id   ced3952a111810367badd3c4c2f139c7
#
_cell.length_a   1.000
_cell.length_b   1.000
_cell.length_c   1.000
_cell.angle_alpha   90.00
_cell.angle_beta   90.00
_cell.angle_gamma   90.00
#
_symmetry.space_group_name_H-M   'P 1'
#
loop_
_entity.id
_entity.type
_entity.pdbx_description
1 polymer ?
#
loop_
_entity_poly.entity_id
_entity_poly.type
_entity_poly.pdbx_seq_one_letter_code
_entity_poly.pdbx_strand_id
1 'polypeptide(L)'
;ITDVFEERFTMIYLAIKEKYPEMIVVGTVGPFNEGTDYVEGWKLADKLGVPMVDEHYYQSPGWFLHNQDFYDKYDRSKKTKVYLGEYATHIPGRKANIETALTEALYLAALERNGDVVHMTSYAPLLAKDGRTQWNPDLIWFDNLRMMRTPNYYVQQMYGMNAGTDVLSLKMDGKAVAGQDSLYATAALNAPTGEIILKLVN
;
A
#
# COMPACT_ATOMS: atom_id res chain seq x y z
N ILE A 1 0.47 -1.83 -20.07
CA ILE A 1 1.86 -1.92 -20.53
C ILE A 1 1.85 -2.26 -22.02
N THR A 2 2.52 -1.48 -22.82
CA THR A 2 2.64 -1.64 -24.27
C THR A 2 4.10 -1.81 -24.67
N ASP A 3 4.35 -2.28 -25.89
CA ASP A 3 5.72 -2.40 -26.45
C ASP A 3 6.45 -1.06 -26.41
N VAL A 4 5.74 0.04 -26.70
CA VAL A 4 6.29 1.40 -26.62
C VAL A 4 6.66 1.79 -25.19
N PHE A 5 5.89 1.36 -24.21
CA PHE A 5 6.21 1.59 -22.80
C PHE A 5 7.46 0.80 -22.41
N GLU A 6 7.53 -0.50 -22.77
CA GLU A 6 8.69 -1.34 -22.47
C GLU A 6 9.98 -0.74 -23.05
N GLU A 7 9.95 -0.34 -24.33
CA GLU A 7 11.10 0.28 -25.01
C GLU A 7 11.55 1.56 -24.26
N ARG A 8 10.62 2.49 -24.01
CA ARG A 8 10.94 3.79 -23.39
C ARG A 8 11.37 3.64 -21.94
N PHE A 9 10.67 2.83 -21.17
CA PHE A 9 11.04 2.57 -19.78
C PHE A 9 12.42 1.95 -19.69
N THR A 10 12.72 0.95 -20.51
CA THR A 10 14.03 0.30 -20.57
C THR A 10 15.14 1.30 -20.88
N MET A 11 14.95 2.12 -21.91
CA MET A 11 15.93 3.15 -22.30
C MET A 11 16.20 4.14 -21.14
N ILE A 12 15.15 4.65 -20.51
CA ILE A 12 15.28 5.63 -19.41
C ILE A 12 15.90 4.96 -18.18
N TYR A 13 15.44 3.76 -17.82
CA TYR A 13 15.94 3.00 -16.67
C TYR A 13 17.44 2.75 -16.78
N LEU A 14 17.91 2.23 -17.94
CA LEU A 14 19.32 1.95 -18.16
C LEU A 14 20.17 3.22 -18.11
N ALA A 15 19.72 4.32 -18.73
CA ALA A 15 20.42 5.60 -18.69
C ALA A 15 20.54 6.19 -17.27
N ILE A 16 19.47 6.05 -16.44
CA ILE A 16 19.51 6.45 -15.04
C ILE A 16 20.51 5.58 -14.27
N LYS A 17 20.44 4.26 -14.43
CA LYS A 17 21.30 3.31 -13.71
C LYS A 17 22.77 3.42 -14.12
N GLU A 18 23.07 3.77 -15.35
CA GLU A 18 24.45 4.07 -15.80
C GLU A 18 25.01 5.28 -15.07
N LYS A 19 24.24 6.36 -14.93
CA LYS A 19 24.70 7.62 -14.33
C LYS A 19 24.57 7.65 -12.81
N TYR A 20 23.54 7.00 -12.27
CA TYR A 20 23.17 7.00 -10.87
C TYR A 20 22.85 5.57 -10.41
N PRO A 21 23.86 4.71 -10.26
CA PRO A 21 23.64 3.28 -9.97
C PRO A 21 22.92 3.02 -8.64
N GLU A 22 23.09 3.90 -7.66
CA GLU A 22 22.44 3.81 -6.34
C GLU A 22 20.97 4.27 -6.32
N MET A 23 20.52 4.99 -7.38
CA MET A 23 19.15 5.51 -7.40
C MET A 23 18.13 4.38 -7.46
N ILE A 24 17.15 4.41 -6.58
CA ILE A 24 15.99 3.51 -6.62
C ILE A 24 15.02 4.04 -7.66
N VAL A 25 14.88 3.32 -8.76
CA VAL A 25 13.87 3.62 -9.78
C VAL A 25 12.67 2.72 -9.51
N VAL A 26 11.50 3.32 -9.44
CA VAL A 26 10.23 2.62 -9.25
C VAL A 26 9.58 2.42 -10.63
N GLY A 27 9.28 1.16 -10.98
CA GLY A 27 8.56 0.81 -12.20
C GLY A 27 7.07 0.67 -11.94
N THR A 28 6.21 1.10 -12.85
CA THR A 28 4.78 0.85 -12.71
C THR A 28 4.38 -0.54 -13.20
N VAL A 29 3.39 -1.13 -12.53
CA VAL A 29 2.74 -2.37 -12.97
C VAL A 29 1.26 -2.15 -13.33
N GLY A 30 0.89 -0.91 -13.60
CA GLY A 30 -0.46 -0.53 -14.01
C GLY A 30 -1.36 -0.10 -12.84
N PRO A 31 -2.63 0.25 -13.16
CA PRO A 31 -3.55 0.86 -12.20
C PRO A 31 -4.41 -0.15 -11.42
N PHE A 32 -4.15 -1.46 -11.59
CA PHE A 32 -4.93 -2.54 -10.97
C PHE A 32 -4.01 -3.63 -10.42
N ASN A 33 -4.52 -4.38 -9.46
CA ASN A 33 -3.83 -5.51 -8.83
C ASN A 33 -3.91 -6.82 -9.61
N GLU A 34 -4.39 -6.77 -10.85
CA GLU A 34 -4.55 -7.90 -11.76
C GLU A 34 -4.63 -7.41 -13.22
N GLY A 35 -4.67 -8.35 -14.16
CA GLY A 35 -4.81 -8.07 -15.58
C GLY A 35 -3.47 -7.94 -16.31
N THR A 36 -3.56 -7.59 -17.61
CA THR A 36 -2.40 -7.59 -18.51
C THR A 36 -1.32 -6.62 -18.06
N ASP A 37 -1.68 -5.40 -17.69
CA ASP A 37 -0.70 -4.38 -17.27
C ASP A 37 0.09 -4.84 -16.03
N TYR A 38 -0.60 -5.44 -15.05
CA TYR A 38 0.02 -5.99 -13.86
C TYR A 38 1.03 -7.11 -14.22
N VAL A 39 0.59 -8.07 -15.02
CA VAL A 39 1.42 -9.21 -15.41
C VAL A 39 2.63 -8.77 -16.23
N GLU A 40 2.44 -7.93 -17.25
CA GLU A 40 3.54 -7.47 -18.12
C GLU A 40 4.46 -6.48 -17.40
N GLY A 41 3.93 -5.64 -16.52
CA GLY A 41 4.73 -4.76 -15.69
C GLY A 41 5.68 -5.52 -14.75
N TRP A 42 5.19 -6.57 -14.09
CA TRP A 42 6.00 -7.45 -13.27
C TRP A 42 7.06 -8.21 -14.08
N LYS A 43 6.71 -8.72 -15.27
CA LYS A 43 7.68 -9.37 -16.17
C LYS A 43 8.79 -8.41 -16.59
N LEU A 44 8.46 -7.17 -16.90
CA LEU A 44 9.43 -6.15 -17.27
C LEU A 44 10.34 -5.80 -16.08
N ALA A 45 9.76 -5.64 -14.89
CA ALA A 45 10.51 -5.38 -13.67
C ALA A 45 11.51 -6.52 -13.36
N ASP A 46 11.08 -7.77 -13.46
CA ASP A 46 11.94 -8.94 -13.28
C ASP A 46 13.05 -8.99 -14.33
N LYS A 47 12.72 -8.75 -15.60
CA LYS A 47 13.67 -8.74 -16.73
C LYS A 47 14.78 -7.72 -16.55
N LEU A 48 14.44 -6.53 -16.05
CA LEU A 48 15.40 -5.43 -15.90
C LEU A 48 16.05 -5.39 -14.50
N GLY A 49 15.57 -6.18 -13.55
CA GLY A 49 16.03 -6.14 -12.17
C GLY A 49 15.64 -4.82 -11.46
N VAL A 50 14.44 -4.30 -11.76
CA VAL A 50 13.92 -3.07 -11.14
C VAL A 50 13.77 -3.30 -9.64
N PRO A 51 14.35 -2.43 -8.79
CA PRO A 51 14.37 -2.66 -7.34
C PRO A 51 13.01 -2.54 -6.66
N MET A 52 12.07 -1.79 -7.26
CA MET A 52 10.75 -1.55 -6.70
C MET A 52 9.71 -1.32 -7.80
N VAL A 53 8.52 -1.86 -7.61
CA VAL A 53 7.36 -1.62 -8.48
C VAL A 53 6.29 -0.85 -7.73
N ASP A 54 5.55 -0.04 -8.48
CA ASP A 54 4.41 0.74 -8.01
C ASP A 54 3.12 0.01 -8.37
N GLU A 55 2.43 -0.46 -7.34
CA GLU A 55 1.12 -1.10 -7.45
C GLU A 55 0.02 -0.11 -7.06
N HIS A 56 -1.07 -0.09 -7.82
CA HIS A 56 -2.24 0.73 -7.57
C HIS A 56 -3.50 -0.13 -7.57
N TYR A 57 -4.37 0.03 -6.59
CA TYR A 57 -5.71 -0.55 -6.63
C TYR A 57 -6.68 0.09 -5.64
N TYR A 58 -7.93 0.17 -6.09
CA TYR A 58 -9.06 0.66 -5.33
C TYR A 58 -10.11 -0.44 -5.28
N GLN A 59 -10.41 -0.93 -4.08
CA GLN A 59 -11.21 -2.14 -3.91
C GLN A 59 -12.35 -1.94 -2.89
N SER A 60 -13.34 -2.84 -2.93
CA SER A 60 -14.43 -2.84 -1.95
C SER A 60 -13.96 -3.29 -0.57
N PRO A 61 -14.70 -2.96 0.51
CA PRO A 61 -14.45 -3.51 1.84
C PRO A 61 -14.33 -5.04 1.85
N GLY A 62 -15.21 -5.72 1.14
CA GLY A 62 -15.20 -7.18 1.03
C GLY A 62 -13.91 -7.71 0.41
N TRP A 63 -13.38 -7.04 -0.61
CA TRP A 63 -12.11 -7.45 -1.20
C TRP A 63 -10.97 -7.39 -0.18
N PHE A 64 -10.82 -6.28 0.54
CA PHE A 64 -9.77 -6.13 1.55
C PHE A 64 -9.91 -7.15 2.69
N LEU A 65 -11.14 -7.41 3.15
CA LEU A 65 -11.41 -8.42 4.16
C LEU A 65 -11.00 -9.83 3.73
N HIS A 66 -11.25 -10.19 2.46
CA HIS A 66 -10.99 -11.54 1.94
C HIS A 66 -9.57 -11.71 1.35
N ASN A 67 -8.78 -10.64 1.22
CA ASN A 67 -7.44 -10.69 0.65
C ASN A 67 -6.35 -10.25 1.65
N GLN A 68 -6.52 -10.60 2.93
CA GLN A 68 -5.53 -10.36 3.96
C GLN A 68 -4.20 -11.07 3.71
N ASP A 69 -4.21 -12.12 2.91
CA ASP A 69 -3.06 -12.93 2.51
C ASP A 69 -2.52 -12.57 1.11
N PHE A 70 -2.95 -11.44 0.53
CA PHE A 70 -2.55 -11.04 -0.82
C PHE A 70 -1.04 -11.00 -0.98
N TYR A 71 -0.34 -10.32 -0.09
CA TYR A 71 1.12 -10.23 -0.11
C TYR A 71 1.82 -11.43 0.54
N ASP A 72 1.12 -12.25 1.33
CA ASP A 72 1.67 -13.51 1.85
C ASP A 72 2.05 -14.48 0.73
N LYS A 73 1.41 -14.35 -0.44
CA LYS A 73 1.60 -15.19 -1.63
C LYS A 73 2.75 -14.73 -2.54
N TYR A 74 3.35 -13.56 -2.25
CA TYR A 74 4.45 -13.05 -3.06
C TYR A 74 5.70 -13.91 -2.90
N ASP A 75 6.42 -14.06 -4.02
CA ASP A 75 7.68 -14.80 -4.05
C ASP A 75 8.80 -14.01 -3.35
N ARG A 76 9.16 -14.44 -2.14
CA ARG A 76 10.21 -13.81 -1.32
C ARG A 76 11.60 -13.96 -1.89
N SER A 77 11.82 -14.83 -2.86
CA SER A 77 13.12 -14.92 -3.56
C SER A 77 13.38 -13.72 -4.48
N LYS A 78 12.34 -13.00 -4.89
CA LYS A 78 12.44 -11.79 -5.70
C LYS A 78 13.08 -10.64 -4.93
N LYS A 79 14.01 -9.94 -5.58
CA LYS A 79 14.64 -8.74 -5.04
C LYS A 79 13.74 -7.50 -5.16
N THR A 80 12.88 -7.48 -6.17
CA THR A 80 11.92 -6.40 -6.42
C THR A 80 10.93 -6.30 -5.27
N LYS A 81 10.81 -5.10 -4.72
CA LYS A 81 9.89 -4.78 -3.62
C LYS A 81 8.67 -4.03 -4.14
N VAL A 82 7.66 -3.93 -3.32
CA VAL A 82 6.41 -3.23 -3.66
C VAL A 82 6.36 -1.87 -2.96
N TYR A 83 6.04 -0.87 -3.72
CA TYR A 83 5.46 0.39 -3.28
C TYR A 83 3.97 0.35 -3.65
N LEU A 84 3.08 0.24 -2.67
CA LEU A 84 1.66 0.42 -2.90
C LEU A 84 1.37 1.92 -2.98
N GLY A 85 1.54 2.48 -4.19
CA GLY A 85 1.59 3.92 -4.42
C GLY A 85 0.23 4.60 -4.42
N GLU A 86 -0.84 3.83 -4.71
CA GLU A 86 -2.21 4.31 -4.57
C GLU A 86 -3.13 3.20 -4.10
N TYR A 87 -3.88 3.46 -3.04
CA TYR A 87 -4.99 2.59 -2.62
C TYR A 87 -6.02 3.38 -1.82
N ALA A 88 -7.25 2.93 -1.89
CA ALA A 88 -8.33 3.33 -1.00
C ALA A 88 -9.47 2.32 -1.05
N THR A 89 -10.24 2.26 0.03
CA THR A 89 -11.49 1.48 0.06
C THR A 89 -12.61 2.23 -0.64
N HIS A 90 -13.23 1.61 -1.63
CA HIS A 90 -14.37 2.16 -2.35
C HIS A 90 -15.68 1.50 -1.93
N ILE A 91 -16.63 2.30 -1.45
CA ILE A 91 -18.03 1.93 -1.24
C ILE A 91 -18.93 2.67 -2.24
N PRO A 92 -20.20 2.26 -2.43
CA PRO A 92 -21.15 3.02 -3.20
C PRO A 92 -21.19 4.50 -2.78
N GLY A 93 -21.13 5.42 -3.74
CA GLY A 93 -21.01 6.86 -3.49
C GLY A 93 -19.62 7.35 -3.10
N ARG A 94 -18.64 6.46 -2.98
CA ARG A 94 -17.20 6.77 -2.73
C ARG A 94 -16.98 7.74 -1.58
N LYS A 95 -17.65 7.51 -0.44
CA LYS A 95 -17.52 8.34 0.76
C LYS A 95 -16.51 7.74 1.71
N ALA A 96 -15.63 8.57 2.27
CA ALA A 96 -14.81 8.21 3.42
C ALA A 96 -15.69 8.18 4.69
N ASN A 97 -15.75 7.04 5.36
CA ASN A 97 -16.51 6.82 6.58
C ASN A 97 -15.78 5.83 7.50
N ILE A 98 -16.41 5.45 8.62
CA ILE A 98 -15.80 4.53 9.58
C ILE A 98 -15.60 3.13 9.01
N GLU A 99 -16.50 2.65 8.14
CA GLU A 99 -16.37 1.36 7.47
C GLU A 99 -15.12 1.31 6.57
N THR A 100 -14.93 2.34 5.73
CA THR A 100 -13.75 2.42 4.87
C THR A 100 -12.47 2.60 5.69
N ALA A 101 -12.53 3.36 6.77
CA ALA A 101 -11.39 3.55 7.67
C ALA A 101 -10.97 2.26 8.38
N LEU A 102 -11.92 1.51 8.94
CA LEU A 102 -11.65 0.21 9.56
C LEU A 102 -11.09 -0.79 8.55
N THR A 103 -11.66 -0.83 7.35
CA THR A 103 -11.20 -1.69 6.25
C THR A 103 -9.75 -1.37 5.86
N GLU A 104 -9.40 -0.11 5.78
CA GLU A 104 -8.02 0.29 5.50
C GLU A 104 -7.08 -0.02 6.68
N ALA A 105 -7.56 0.14 7.92
CA ALA A 105 -6.78 -0.21 9.10
C ALA A 105 -6.40 -1.70 9.14
N LEU A 106 -7.35 -2.59 8.90
CA LEU A 106 -7.08 -4.03 8.87
C LEU A 106 -6.15 -4.43 7.72
N TYR A 107 -6.26 -3.75 6.59
CA TYR A 107 -5.37 -4.03 5.46
C TYR A 107 -3.96 -3.48 5.68
N LEU A 108 -3.81 -2.32 6.32
CA LEU A 108 -2.51 -1.80 6.77
C LEU A 108 -1.80 -2.77 7.73
N ALA A 109 -2.55 -3.48 8.59
CA ALA A 109 -1.98 -4.53 9.42
C ALA A 109 -1.40 -5.68 8.57
N ALA A 110 -2.08 -6.07 7.48
CA ALA A 110 -1.57 -7.07 6.55
C ALA A 110 -0.35 -6.57 5.77
N LEU A 111 -0.32 -5.29 5.36
CA LEU A 111 0.82 -4.68 4.67
C LEU A 111 2.04 -4.61 5.60
N GLU A 112 1.86 -4.16 6.84
CA GLU A 112 2.95 -4.10 7.82
C GLU A 112 3.52 -5.50 8.14
N ARG A 113 2.66 -6.52 8.29
CA ARG A 113 3.10 -7.91 8.45
C ARG A 113 3.97 -8.39 7.29
N ASN A 114 3.75 -7.87 6.10
CA ASN A 114 4.48 -8.16 4.87
C ASN A 114 5.53 -7.09 4.52
N GLY A 115 6.12 -6.42 5.51
CA GLY A 115 7.11 -5.36 5.32
C GLY A 115 8.40 -5.81 4.62
N ASP A 116 8.63 -7.11 4.52
CA ASP A 116 9.70 -7.71 3.72
C ASP A 116 9.42 -7.66 2.20
N VAL A 117 8.17 -7.50 1.81
CA VAL A 117 7.69 -7.35 0.42
C VAL A 117 7.25 -5.91 0.15
N VAL A 118 6.36 -5.37 0.99
CA VAL A 118 5.79 -4.03 0.84
C VAL A 118 6.60 -3.03 1.65
N HIS A 119 7.45 -2.28 0.97
CA HIS A 119 8.34 -1.32 1.63
C HIS A 119 7.72 0.05 1.88
N MET A 120 6.74 0.44 1.06
CA MET A 120 6.07 1.73 1.18
C MET A 120 4.60 1.62 0.80
N THR A 121 3.78 2.49 1.39
CA THR A 121 2.36 2.65 1.06
C THR A 121 1.98 4.12 1.02
N SER A 122 1.08 4.49 0.11
CA SER A 122 0.51 5.84 0.03
C SER A 122 -0.98 5.76 -0.23
N TYR A 123 -1.75 6.44 0.61
CA TYR A 123 -3.16 6.65 0.34
C TYR A 123 -3.34 7.65 -0.81
N ALA A 124 -4.26 7.39 -1.71
CA ALA A 124 -4.58 8.33 -2.79
C ALA A 124 -6.09 8.38 -3.08
N PRO A 125 -6.59 9.59 -3.47
CA PRO A 125 -5.92 10.90 -3.45
C PRO A 125 -5.80 11.49 -2.04
N LEU A 126 -4.82 12.36 -1.85
CA LEU A 126 -4.54 12.96 -0.54
C LEU A 126 -5.41 14.17 -0.23
N LEU A 127 -5.57 15.09 -1.17
CA LEU A 127 -6.16 16.42 -0.94
C LEU A 127 -7.30 16.70 -1.93
N ALA A 128 -8.43 17.19 -1.41
CA ALA A 128 -9.54 17.64 -2.20
C ALA A 128 -10.03 19.04 -1.78
N LYS A 129 -10.15 19.94 -2.74
CA LYS A 129 -10.83 21.21 -2.51
C LYS A 129 -12.33 21.01 -2.62
N ASP A 130 -13.08 21.39 -1.58
CA ASP A 130 -14.53 21.28 -1.54
C ASP A 130 -15.18 21.97 -2.74
N GLY A 131 -16.12 21.27 -3.39
CA GLY A 131 -16.79 21.70 -4.62
C GLY A 131 -15.89 21.79 -5.87
N ARG A 132 -14.64 21.32 -5.83
CA ARG A 132 -13.67 21.42 -6.95
C ARG A 132 -12.89 20.13 -7.22
N THR A 133 -13.24 19.02 -6.59
CA THR A 133 -12.62 17.72 -6.86
C THR A 133 -13.36 16.97 -7.98
N GLN A 134 -12.61 16.18 -8.73
CA GLN A 134 -13.13 15.24 -9.74
C GLN A 134 -13.09 13.79 -9.26
N TRP A 135 -12.56 13.56 -8.06
CA TRP A 135 -12.36 12.22 -7.49
C TRP A 135 -12.91 12.12 -6.06
N ASN A 136 -13.32 10.94 -5.68
CA ASN A 136 -13.66 10.52 -4.32
C ASN A 136 -13.26 9.03 -4.17
N PRO A 137 -12.89 8.57 -2.96
CA PRO A 137 -12.72 9.35 -1.73
C PRO A 137 -11.39 10.11 -1.73
N ASP A 138 -11.30 11.14 -0.87
CA ASP A 138 -10.08 11.89 -0.63
C ASP A 138 -9.79 11.93 0.88
N LEU A 139 -8.53 11.98 1.26
CA LEU A 139 -8.13 11.85 2.66
C LEU A 139 -8.37 13.11 3.49
N ILE A 140 -8.10 14.29 2.88
CA ILE A 140 -8.20 15.61 3.53
C ILE A 140 -9.00 16.54 2.61
N TRP A 141 -10.08 17.07 3.13
CA TRP A 141 -10.90 18.08 2.46
C TRP A 141 -10.58 19.48 2.97
N PHE A 142 -10.57 20.47 2.09
CA PHE A 142 -10.33 21.85 2.46
C PHE A 142 -11.12 22.84 1.60
N ASP A 143 -11.42 23.99 2.19
CA ASP A 143 -11.84 25.19 1.49
C ASP A 143 -10.79 26.31 1.69
N ASN A 144 -11.13 27.55 1.40
CA ASN A 144 -10.18 28.66 1.58
C ASN A 144 -9.90 29.02 3.05
N LEU A 145 -10.68 28.52 4.00
CA LEU A 145 -10.65 28.91 5.41
C LEU A 145 -10.54 27.72 6.37
N ARG A 146 -10.97 26.53 5.96
CA ARG A 146 -11.13 25.36 6.81
C ARG A 146 -10.55 24.11 6.17
N MET A 147 -10.22 23.16 7.02
CA MET A 147 -9.76 21.83 6.64
C MET A 147 -10.51 20.78 7.46
N MET A 148 -10.84 19.65 6.83
CA MET A 148 -11.44 18.49 7.46
C MET A 148 -10.62 17.25 7.14
N ARG A 149 -10.21 16.52 8.15
CA ARG A 149 -9.59 15.20 8.04
C ARG A 149 -10.67 14.13 8.12
N THR A 150 -10.60 13.15 7.22
CA THR A 150 -11.53 12.02 7.23
C THR A 150 -11.15 10.98 8.29
N PRO A 151 -12.06 10.04 8.66
CA PRO A 151 -11.68 8.89 9.49
C PRO A 151 -10.47 8.13 8.94
N ASN A 152 -10.38 7.96 7.63
CA ASN A 152 -9.27 7.33 6.93
C ASN A 152 -7.94 8.05 7.17
N TYR A 153 -7.95 9.40 7.24
CA TYR A 153 -6.76 10.16 7.61
C TYR A 153 -6.19 9.75 8.97
N TYR A 154 -7.06 9.59 9.97
CA TYR A 154 -6.60 9.22 11.31
C TYR A 154 -6.04 7.80 11.37
N VAL A 155 -6.56 6.89 10.56
CA VAL A 155 -5.97 5.55 10.38
C VAL A 155 -4.56 5.65 9.80
N GLN A 156 -4.38 6.39 8.71
CA GLN A 156 -3.06 6.61 8.10
C GLN A 156 -2.09 7.26 9.11
N GLN A 157 -2.56 8.25 9.86
CA GLN A 157 -1.77 8.91 10.88
C GLN A 157 -1.33 7.96 11.99
N MET A 158 -2.25 7.12 12.51
CA MET A 158 -1.93 6.16 13.56
C MET A 158 -0.85 5.16 13.12
N TYR A 159 -0.94 4.64 11.89
CA TYR A 159 0.07 3.73 11.36
C TYR A 159 1.40 4.45 11.10
N GLY A 160 1.37 5.61 10.45
CA GLY A 160 2.57 6.36 10.08
C GLY A 160 3.35 6.89 11.29
N MET A 161 2.64 7.32 12.35
CA MET A 161 3.29 7.82 13.57
C MET A 161 3.77 6.71 14.52
N ASN A 162 3.32 5.48 14.32
CA ASN A 162 3.67 4.33 15.14
C ASN A 162 4.30 3.22 14.28
N ALA A 163 5.18 3.59 13.37
CA ALA A 163 5.95 2.64 12.58
C ALA A 163 7.06 2.02 13.45
N GLY A 164 7.24 0.70 13.36
CA GLY A 164 8.38 0.02 13.94
C GLY A 164 9.54 -0.11 12.95
N THR A 165 10.67 -0.63 13.43
CA THR A 165 11.82 -1.00 12.60
C THR A 165 11.79 -2.44 12.15
N ASP A 166 11.18 -3.32 12.96
CA ASP A 166 11.15 -4.76 12.75
C ASP A 166 9.74 -5.30 12.97
N VAL A 167 9.26 -6.15 12.07
CA VAL A 167 7.98 -6.81 12.23
C VAL A 167 8.12 -7.99 13.17
N LEU A 168 7.24 -8.05 14.17
CA LEU A 168 7.19 -9.16 15.11
C LEU A 168 6.12 -10.18 14.70
N SER A 169 6.43 -11.46 14.87
CA SER A 169 5.46 -12.52 14.60
C SER A 169 4.35 -12.49 15.65
N LEU A 170 3.15 -12.05 15.24
CA LEU A 170 1.95 -12.07 16.07
C LEU A 170 1.01 -13.18 15.59
N LYS A 171 0.65 -14.09 16.47
CA LYS A 171 -0.18 -15.25 16.11
C LYS A 171 -1.30 -15.46 17.13
N MET A 172 -2.45 -15.90 16.62
CA MET A 172 -3.55 -16.46 17.36
C MET A 172 -3.81 -17.87 16.80
N ASP A 173 -3.82 -18.89 17.66
CA ASP A 173 -3.95 -20.31 17.28
C ASP A 173 -2.93 -20.75 16.20
N GLY A 174 -1.70 -20.25 16.31
CA GLY A 174 -0.60 -20.59 15.41
C GLY A 174 -0.63 -19.92 14.03
N LYS A 175 -1.63 -19.09 13.74
CA LYS A 175 -1.79 -18.35 12.48
C LYS A 175 -1.66 -16.84 12.69
N ALA A 176 -1.33 -16.10 11.65
CA ALA A 176 -1.38 -14.64 11.68
C ALA A 176 -2.79 -14.16 12.09
N VAL A 177 -2.87 -13.06 12.84
CA VAL A 177 -4.16 -12.50 13.29
C VAL A 177 -4.79 -11.70 12.14
N ALA A 178 -5.60 -12.37 11.33
CA ALA A 178 -6.12 -11.87 10.06
C ALA A 178 -7.60 -12.22 9.85
N GLY A 179 -8.43 -11.99 10.87
CA GLY A 179 -9.88 -12.13 10.81
C GLY A 179 -10.50 -13.15 11.77
N GLN A 180 -9.68 -13.90 12.53
CA GLN A 180 -10.19 -14.80 13.57
C GLN A 180 -10.90 -13.95 14.65
N ASP A 181 -12.13 -14.33 14.99
CA ASP A 181 -12.99 -13.60 15.93
C ASP A 181 -13.16 -12.11 15.57
N SER A 182 -13.18 -11.80 14.26
CA SER A 182 -13.21 -10.43 13.73
C SER A 182 -12.01 -9.57 14.16
N LEU A 183 -10.90 -10.18 14.58
CA LEU A 183 -9.70 -9.50 15.01
C LEU A 183 -8.64 -9.50 13.92
N TYR A 184 -8.06 -8.34 13.65
CA TYR A 184 -6.92 -8.14 12.77
C TYR A 184 -5.81 -7.45 13.56
N ALA A 185 -4.57 -7.91 13.41
CA ALA A 185 -3.51 -7.33 14.20
C ALA A 185 -2.13 -7.46 13.56
N THR A 186 -1.26 -6.52 13.92
CA THR A 186 0.17 -6.59 13.65
C THR A 186 0.95 -6.09 14.85
N ALA A 187 2.19 -6.53 14.97
CA ALA A 187 3.11 -6.06 15.99
C ALA A 187 4.45 -5.70 15.37
N ALA A 188 5.05 -4.63 15.85
CA ALA A 188 6.38 -4.18 15.43
C ALA A 188 7.23 -3.80 16.63
N LEU A 189 8.55 -3.93 16.48
CA LEU A 189 9.54 -3.44 17.42
C LEU A 189 10.12 -2.12 16.92
N ASN A 190 10.20 -1.12 17.77
CA ASN A 190 11.05 0.03 17.57
C ASN A 190 12.40 -0.26 18.22
N ALA A 191 13.37 -0.78 17.46
CA ALA A 191 14.66 -1.22 17.99
C ALA A 191 15.44 -0.12 18.75
N PRO A 192 15.45 1.15 18.31
CA PRO A 192 16.13 2.22 19.05
C PRO A 192 15.58 2.47 20.46
N THR A 193 14.27 2.29 20.68
CA THR A 193 13.61 2.54 21.97
C THR A 193 13.32 1.26 22.76
N GLY A 194 13.30 0.10 22.09
CA GLY A 194 12.87 -1.17 22.65
C GLY A 194 11.35 -1.30 22.81
N GLU A 195 10.58 -0.36 22.29
CA GLU A 195 9.11 -0.38 22.38
C GLU A 195 8.51 -1.44 21.45
N ILE A 196 7.55 -2.17 21.95
CA ILE A 196 6.68 -3.04 21.15
C ILE A 196 5.40 -2.29 20.82
N ILE A 197 5.14 -2.11 19.54
CA ILE A 197 3.97 -1.42 19.02
C ILE A 197 2.97 -2.48 18.56
N LEU A 198 1.83 -2.55 19.24
CA LEU A 198 0.75 -3.46 18.89
C LEU A 198 -0.41 -2.67 18.27
N LYS A 199 -0.84 -3.07 17.08
CA LYS A 199 -1.98 -2.50 16.37
C LYS A 199 -3.08 -3.55 16.29
N LEU A 200 -4.27 -3.18 16.77
CA LEU A 200 -5.45 -4.04 16.79
C LEU A 200 -6.59 -3.36 16.05
N VAL A 201 -7.29 -4.12 15.21
CA VAL A 201 -8.50 -3.68 14.49
C VAL A 201 -9.60 -4.72 14.69
N ASN A 202 -10.78 -4.23 15.09
CA ASN A 202 -11.97 -5.05 15.33
C ASN A 202 -13.24 -4.37 14.80
#